data_9e3c88a557ae90f1c8c13473e8c4f415
#
_entry.id   9e3c88a557ae90f1c8c13473e8c4f415
#
_cell.length_a   1.000
_cell.length_b   1.000
_cell.length_c   1.000
_cell.angle_alpha   90.00
_cell.angle_beta   90.00
_cell.angle_gamma   90.00
#
_symmetry.space_group_name_H-M   'P 1'
#
loop_
_entity.id
_entity.type
_entity.pdbx_description
1 polymer ?
#
loop_
_entity_poly.entity_id
_entity_poly.type
_entity_poly.pdbx_seq_one_letter_code
_entity_poly.pdbx_strand_id
1 'polypeptide(L)'
;MRGWLLFHNDVTDDAPEAPEIRRFIEVGKRRGIKLDALRPRDFELIVSTERDWRAEHAGGKLPKPDFIIPRTGSETSYFTLAVIRQFERMGVPIINGAEAVEACADKLQTLQLLSASGLPIPKTILAKFPV
;
A
#
# COMPACT_ATOMS: atom_id res chain seq x y z
N MET A 1 -9.11 -0.61 18.49
CA MET A 1 -8.93 -0.39 17.04
C MET A 1 -7.71 -1.18 16.59
N ARG A 2 -7.79 -1.83 15.42
CA ARG A 2 -6.69 -2.60 14.83
C ARG A 2 -6.45 -2.12 13.41
N GLY A 3 -5.22 -1.82 13.06
CA GLY A 3 -4.83 -1.47 11.70
C GLY A 3 -3.73 -2.38 11.18
N TRP A 4 -3.58 -2.44 9.85
CA TRP A 4 -2.45 -3.09 9.20
C TRP A 4 -1.57 -2.08 8.49
N LEU A 5 -0.27 -2.31 8.56
CA LEU A 5 0.72 -1.63 7.74
C LEU A 5 1.17 -2.62 6.66
N LEU A 6 0.94 -2.31 5.39
CA LEU A 6 1.48 -3.11 4.30
C LEU A 6 2.92 -2.67 4.03
N PHE A 7 3.86 -3.57 4.27
CA PHE A 7 5.30 -3.31 4.16
C PHE A 7 5.99 -4.50 3.50
N HIS A 8 6.94 -4.27 2.60
CA HIS A 8 7.56 -5.35 1.81
C HIS A 8 8.50 -6.24 2.59
N ASN A 9 9.19 -5.67 3.59
CA ASN A 9 10.20 -6.36 4.37
C ASN A 9 9.69 -6.74 5.76
N ASP A 10 10.48 -7.47 6.51
CA ASP A 10 10.21 -7.68 7.92
C ASP A 10 10.60 -6.42 8.73
N VAL A 11 9.88 -6.14 9.80
CA VAL A 11 10.18 -4.99 10.68
C VAL A 11 11.49 -5.16 11.45
N THR A 12 12.03 -6.37 11.51
CA THR A 12 13.33 -6.71 12.11
C THR A 12 14.48 -6.54 11.13
N ASP A 13 14.20 -6.40 9.83
CA ASP A 13 15.21 -6.21 8.80
C ASP A 13 15.89 -4.85 8.93
N ASP A 14 17.11 -4.75 8.41
CA ASP A 14 17.84 -3.48 8.26
C ASP A 14 17.40 -2.67 7.02
N ALA A 15 16.16 -2.91 6.56
CA ALA A 15 15.58 -2.15 5.47
C ALA A 15 15.48 -0.66 5.84
N PRO A 16 15.80 0.26 4.93
CA PRO A 16 15.81 1.71 5.22
C PRO A 16 14.49 2.22 5.81
N GLU A 17 13.36 1.64 5.42
CA GLU A 17 12.02 2.03 5.87
C GLU A 17 11.57 1.35 7.18
N ALA A 18 12.26 0.30 7.63
CA ALA A 18 11.89 -0.44 8.84
C ALA A 18 11.80 0.43 10.11
N PRO A 19 12.70 1.42 10.33
CA PRO A 19 12.56 2.35 11.46
C PRO A 19 11.24 3.12 11.47
N GLU A 20 10.75 3.53 10.30
CA GLU A 20 9.45 4.20 10.15
C GLU A 20 8.31 3.29 10.56
N ILE A 21 8.31 2.04 10.10
CA ILE A 21 7.29 1.05 10.42
C ILE A 21 7.27 0.78 11.92
N ARG A 22 8.43 0.59 12.53
CA ARG A 22 8.54 0.45 14.00
C ARG A 22 7.97 1.65 14.74
N ARG A 23 8.21 2.86 14.23
CA ARG A 23 7.67 4.10 14.81
C ARG A 23 6.15 4.15 14.73
N PHE A 24 5.54 3.75 13.61
CA PHE A 24 4.09 3.62 13.50
C PHE A 24 3.53 2.67 14.57
N ILE A 25 4.13 1.50 14.73
CA ILE A 25 3.69 0.49 15.72
C ILE A 25 3.80 1.04 17.15
N GLU A 26 4.91 1.69 17.48
CA GLU A 26 5.14 2.31 18.79
C GLU A 26 4.10 3.39 19.11
N VAL A 27 3.86 4.31 18.17
CA VAL A 27 2.87 5.39 18.34
C VAL A 27 1.46 4.83 18.43
N GLY A 28 1.15 3.82 17.62
CA GLY A 28 -0.12 3.09 17.68
C GLY A 28 -0.36 2.52 19.07
N LYS A 29 0.63 1.80 19.62
CA LYS A 29 0.56 1.23 20.97
C LYS A 29 0.28 2.29 22.03
N ARG A 30 0.96 3.45 21.97
CA ARG A 30 0.73 4.56 22.90
C ARG A 30 -0.68 5.15 22.80
N ARG A 31 -1.32 5.04 21.63
CA ARG A 31 -2.67 5.53 21.36
C ARG A 31 -3.76 4.46 21.49
N GLY A 32 -3.43 3.28 22.00
CA GLY A 32 -4.38 2.17 22.12
C GLY A 32 -4.81 1.55 20.78
N ILE A 33 -4.01 1.73 19.73
CA ILE A 33 -4.23 1.16 18.40
C ILE A 33 -3.23 0.02 18.20
N LYS A 34 -3.72 -1.19 17.93
CA LYS A 34 -2.88 -2.31 17.55
C LYS A 34 -2.57 -2.20 16.05
N LEU A 35 -1.29 -2.07 15.70
CA LEU A 35 -0.81 -2.10 14.31
C LEU A 35 0.01 -3.37 14.08
N ASP A 36 -0.37 -4.14 13.08
CA ASP A 36 0.35 -5.33 12.62
C ASP A 36 0.98 -5.02 11.25
N ALA A 37 2.30 -5.20 11.11
CA ALA A 37 2.98 -5.06 9.82
C ALA A 37 2.89 -6.39 9.06
N LEU A 38 2.38 -6.33 7.82
CA LEU A 38 2.13 -7.49 6.98
C LEU A 38 2.73 -7.27 5.59
N ARG A 39 3.28 -8.33 5.01
CA ARG A 39 3.86 -8.24 3.66
C ARG A 39 2.78 -8.55 2.63
N PRO A 40 2.63 -7.70 1.59
CA PRO A 40 1.65 -7.96 0.53
C PRO A 40 1.80 -9.35 -0.09
N ARG A 41 3.03 -9.83 -0.27
CA ARG A 41 3.32 -11.15 -0.88
C ARG A 41 2.82 -12.36 -0.09
N ASP A 42 2.46 -12.17 1.18
CA ASP A 42 1.96 -13.25 2.03
C ASP A 42 0.43 -13.41 1.95
N PHE A 43 -0.24 -12.64 1.09
CA PHE A 43 -1.68 -12.76 0.85
C PHE A 43 -1.99 -13.59 -0.39
N GLU A 44 -3.02 -14.41 -0.30
CA GLU A 44 -3.72 -15.03 -1.43
C GLU A 44 -5.06 -14.32 -1.63
N LEU A 45 -5.34 -13.92 -2.87
CA LEU A 45 -6.55 -13.18 -3.20
C LEU A 45 -7.55 -14.08 -3.90
N ILE A 46 -8.75 -14.15 -3.36
CA ILE A 46 -9.85 -14.94 -3.91
C ILE A 46 -10.92 -13.99 -4.40
N VAL A 47 -11.28 -14.12 -5.68
CA VAL A 47 -12.31 -13.31 -6.34
C VAL A 47 -13.31 -14.26 -6.99
N SER A 48 -14.60 -14.10 -6.69
CA SER A 48 -15.66 -14.88 -7.31
C SER A 48 -16.83 -14.00 -7.76
N THR A 49 -17.67 -14.52 -8.66
CA THR A 49 -18.88 -13.86 -9.16
C THR A 49 -19.90 -13.61 -8.04
N GLU A 50 -19.91 -14.45 -7.02
CA GLU A 50 -20.82 -14.36 -5.86
C GLU A 50 -20.42 -13.26 -4.87
N ARG A 51 -19.45 -12.41 -5.25
CA ARG A 51 -18.86 -11.37 -4.38
C ARG A 51 -18.25 -11.92 -3.09
N ASP A 52 -17.88 -13.18 -3.08
CA ASP A 52 -17.09 -13.79 -2.01
C ASP A 52 -15.60 -13.41 -2.20
N TRP A 53 -15.33 -12.15 -1.92
CA TRP A 53 -13.99 -11.60 -2.02
C TRP A 53 -13.28 -11.83 -0.70
N ARG A 54 -12.20 -12.58 -0.76
CA ARG A 54 -11.40 -12.92 0.42
C ARG A 54 -9.94 -12.66 0.15
N ALA A 55 -9.22 -12.33 1.21
CA ALA A 55 -7.78 -12.30 1.24
C ALA A 55 -7.31 -13.20 2.39
N GLU A 56 -6.59 -14.25 2.06
CA GLU A 56 -6.04 -15.19 3.03
C GLU A 56 -4.55 -14.88 3.23
N HIS A 57 -4.07 -14.98 4.46
CA HIS A 57 -2.69 -14.71 4.80
C HIS A 57 -1.96 -16.02 5.08
N ALA A 58 -0.76 -16.21 4.52
CA ALA A 58 0.03 -17.41 4.68
C ALA A 58 0.31 -17.81 6.13
N GLY A 59 0.33 -16.84 7.06
CA GLY A 59 0.45 -17.06 8.49
C GLY A 59 -0.83 -17.51 9.21
N GLY A 60 -1.90 -17.78 8.45
CA GLY A 60 -3.19 -18.19 8.99
C GLY A 60 -4.23 -17.07 9.04
N LYS A 61 -5.40 -17.38 9.61
CA LYS A 61 -6.53 -16.45 9.65
C LYS A 61 -6.22 -15.22 10.49
N LEU A 62 -6.26 -14.05 9.86
CA LEU A 62 -6.14 -12.77 10.53
C LEU A 62 -7.52 -12.15 10.79
N PRO A 63 -7.70 -11.46 11.92
CA PRO A 63 -8.92 -10.69 12.16
C PRO A 63 -8.97 -9.51 11.20
N LYS A 64 -10.16 -9.21 10.65
CA LYS A 64 -10.36 -8.07 9.76
C LYS A 64 -9.86 -6.77 10.42
N PRO A 65 -9.04 -5.96 9.72
CA PRO A 65 -8.59 -4.69 10.26
C PRO A 65 -9.67 -3.62 10.16
N ASP A 66 -9.60 -2.63 11.03
CA ASP A 66 -10.44 -1.43 10.95
C ASP A 66 -9.96 -0.47 9.84
N PHE A 67 -8.66 -0.53 9.51
CA PHE A 67 -8.04 0.26 8.42
C PHE A 67 -6.70 -0.36 7.99
N ILE A 68 -6.24 0.06 6.80
CA ILE A 68 -4.92 -0.33 6.26
C ILE A 68 -4.15 0.93 5.85
N ILE A 69 -2.85 0.95 6.13
CA ILE A 69 -1.91 1.98 5.66
C ILE A 69 -0.86 1.30 4.78
N PRO A 70 -0.90 1.47 3.45
CA PRO A 70 0.17 1.02 2.58
C PRO A 70 1.44 1.83 2.81
N ARG A 71 2.56 1.15 3.04
CA ARG A 71 3.92 1.72 3.15
C ARG A 71 4.89 0.92 2.30
N THR A 72 4.55 0.76 1.03
CA THR A 72 5.27 -0.10 0.09
C THR A 72 6.26 0.66 -0.79
N GLY A 73 6.19 1.99 -0.80
CA GLY A 73 7.15 2.86 -1.47
C GLY A 73 7.39 2.52 -2.94
N SER A 74 8.65 2.60 -3.37
CA SER A 74 9.08 2.31 -4.74
C SER A 74 8.95 0.84 -5.14
N GLU A 75 8.78 -0.06 -4.18
CA GLU A 75 8.60 -1.49 -4.43
C GLU A 75 7.13 -1.88 -4.69
N THR A 76 6.26 -0.88 -4.88
CA THR A 76 4.86 -1.13 -5.20
C THR A 76 4.73 -1.87 -6.53
N SER A 77 4.38 -3.15 -6.46
CA SER A 77 4.18 -4.02 -7.61
C SER A 77 2.72 -4.11 -8.00
N TYR A 78 2.44 -4.70 -9.17
CA TYR A 78 1.07 -5.06 -9.56
C TYR A 78 0.36 -5.86 -8.47
N PHE A 79 1.03 -6.85 -7.88
CA PHE A 79 0.45 -7.69 -6.83
C PHE A 79 0.13 -6.89 -5.57
N THR A 80 1.01 -5.96 -5.17
CA THR A 80 0.76 -5.06 -4.05
C THR A 80 -0.49 -4.22 -4.27
N LEU A 81 -0.64 -3.65 -5.48
CA LEU A 81 -1.84 -2.89 -5.84
C LEU A 81 -3.10 -3.78 -5.85
N ALA A 82 -2.97 -5.04 -6.31
CA ALA A 82 -4.08 -5.98 -6.28
C ALA A 82 -4.54 -6.27 -4.84
N VAL A 83 -3.61 -6.43 -3.89
CA VAL A 83 -3.92 -6.59 -2.46
C VAL A 83 -4.67 -5.37 -1.93
N ILE A 84 -4.17 -4.15 -2.22
CA ILE A 84 -4.81 -2.91 -1.78
C ILE A 84 -6.24 -2.81 -2.35
N ARG A 85 -6.41 -3.00 -3.67
CA ARG A 85 -7.72 -2.97 -4.34
C ARG A 85 -8.69 -4.01 -3.77
N GLN A 86 -8.19 -5.21 -3.45
CA GLN A 86 -9.03 -6.26 -2.86
C GLN A 86 -9.63 -5.79 -1.54
N PHE A 87 -8.81 -5.24 -0.64
CA PHE A 87 -9.30 -4.75 0.64
C PHE A 87 -10.22 -3.53 0.52
N GLU A 88 -9.96 -2.62 -0.43
CA GLU A 88 -10.87 -1.51 -0.75
C GLU A 88 -12.25 -2.03 -1.13
N ARG A 89 -12.30 -3.03 -2.01
CA ARG A 89 -13.55 -3.66 -2.45
C ARG A 89 -14.25 -4.46 -1.36
N MET A 90 -13.50 -4.97 -0.39
CA MET A 90 -14.04 -5.58 0.83
C MET A 90 -14.51 -4.54 1.87
N GLY A 91 -14.47 -3.24 1.53
CA GLY A 91 -14.93 -2.15 2.38
C GLY A 91 -14.01 -1.84 3.55
N VAL A 92 -12.72 -2.13 3.44
CA VAL A 92 -11.73 -1.73 4.45
C VAL A 92 -11.23 -0.33 4.11
N PRO A 93 -11.31 0.65 5.02
CA PRO A 93 -10.70 1.96 4.84
C PRO A 93 -9.19 1.87 4.62
N ILE A 94 -8.69 2.51 3.57
CA ILE A 94 -7.26 2.48 3.21
C ILE A 94 -6.72 3.90 3.03
N ILE A 95 -5.57 4.16 3.61
CA ILE A 95 -4.89 5.46 3.59
C ILE A 95 -3.45 5.25 3.11
N ASN A 96 -3.12 5.54 1.89
CA ASN A 96 -3.89 6.00 0.74
C ASN A 96 -4.35 4.81 -0.10
N GLY A 97 -5.44 4.99 -0.86
CA GLY A 97 -6.00 3.95 -1.72
C GLY A 97 -5.13 3.58 -2.92
N ALA A 98 -5.49 2.49 -3.60
CA ALA A 98 -4.70 1.90 -4.68
C ALA A 98 -4.44 2.89 -5.83
N GLU A 99 -5.43 3.69 -6.23
CA GLU A 99 -5.28 4.67 -7.31
C GLU A 99 -4.22 5.73 -6.97
N ALA A 100 -4.24 6.27 -5.75
CA ALA A 100 -3.26 7.24 -5.30
C ALA A 100 -1.85 6.64 -5.20
N VAL A 101 -1.75 5.41 -4.68
CA VAL A 101 -0.47 4.69 -4.57
C VAL A 101 0.11 4.41 -5.96
N GLU A 102 -0.72 3.96 -6.91
CA GLU A 102 -0.32 3.69 -8.31
C GLU A 102 0.14 4.96 -9.01
N ALA A 103 -0.64 6.04 -8.91
CA ALA A 103 -0.29 7.32 -9.50
C ALA A 103 1.04 7.88 -8.97
N CYS A 104 1.30 7.75 -7.67
CA CYS A 104 2.56 8.21 -7.07
C CYS A 104 3.76 7.30 -7.36
N ALA A 105 3.54 6.03 -7.66
CA ALA A 105 4.59 5.10 -8.04
C ALA A 105 5.14 5.39 -9.46
N ASP A 106 4.31 5.92 -10.35
CA ASP A 106 4.69 6.34 -11.71
C ASP A 106 5.00 7.84 -11.73
N LYS A 107 6.30 8.18 -11.85
CA LYS A 107 6.75 9.58 -11.86
C LYS A 107 6.16 10.40 -13.01
N LEU A 108 6.00 9.79 -14.19
CA LEU A 108 5.43 10.51 -15.32
C LEU A 108 3.92 10.74 -15.13
N GLN A 109 3.19 9.73 -14.69
CA GLN A 109 1.77 9.85 -14.36
C GLN A 109 1.55 10.92 -13.28
N THR A 110 2.37 10.94 -12.23
CA THR A 110 2.32 12.01 -11.21
C THR A 110 2.44 13.39 -11.83
N LEU A 111 3.45 13.60 -12.70
CA LEU A 111 3.64 14.89 -13.38
C LEU A 111 2.48 15.25 -14.30
N GLN A 112 1.92 14.28 -15.02
CA GLN A 112 0.74 14.49 -15.87
C GLN A 112 -0.48 14.94 -15.04
N LEU A 113 -0.73 14.29 -13.89
CA LEU A 113 -1.83 14.68 -13.00
C LEU A 113 -1.64 16.07 -12.39
N LEU A 114 -0.42 16.39 -11.93
CA LEU A 114 -0.09 17.70 -11.38
C LEU A 114 -0.25 18.80 -12.44
N SER A 115 0.24 18.56 -13.66
CA SER A 115 0.10 19.49 -14.79
C SER A 115 -1.36 19.70 -15.16
N ALA A 116 -2.14 18.64 -15.27
CA ALA A 116 -3.58 18.72 -15.55
C ALA A 116 -4.35 19.49 -14.48
N SER A 117 -3.84 19.49 -13.24
CA SER A 117 -4.40 20.27 -12.13
C SER A 117 -3.90 21.72 -12.08
N GLY A 118 -3.13 22.17 -13.07
CA GLY A 118 -2.61 23.53 -13.14
C GLY A 118 -1.46 23.83 -12.17
N LEU A 119 -0.86 22.80 -11.58
CA LEU A 119 0.28 22.97 -10.68
C LEU A 119 1.58 23.13 -11.47
N PRO A 120 2.51 23.98 -11.02
CA PRO A 120 3.79 24.16 -11.69
C PRO A 120 4.64 22.90 -11.58
N ILE A 121 5.11 22.41 -12.72
CA ILE A 121 6.02 21.27 -12.81
C ILE A 121 7.23 21.65 -13.69
N PRO A 122 8.40 21.02 -13.48
CA PRO A 122 9.50 21.15 -14.39
C PRO A 122 9.15 20.57 -15.77
N LYS A 123 9.63 21.20 -16.84
CA LYS A 123 9.49 20.63 -18.19
C LYS A 123 10.17 19.24 -18.23
N THR A 124 9.35 18.23 -18.49
CA THR A 124 9.77 16.82 -18.46
C THR A 124 9.53 16.18 -19.83
N ILE A 125 10.49 15.41 -20.30
CA ILE A 125 10.44 14.68 -21.56
C ILE A 125 10.71 13.20 -21.26
N LEU A 126 9.79 12.33 -21.67
CA LEU A 126 9.99 10.89 -21.74
C LEU A 126 10.28 10.52 -23.18
N ALA A 127 11.46 9.99 -23.46
CA ALA A 127 11.84 9.49 -24.79
C ALA A 127 12.09 7.98 -24.73
N LYS A 128 11.66 7.27 -25.77
CA LYS A 128 11.88 5.82 -25.88
C LYS A 128 13.34 5.49 -26.21
N PHE A 129 14.01 6.41 -26.90
CA PHE A 129 15.42 6.28 -27.25
C PHE A 129 16.17 7.53 -26.79
N PRO A 130 17.44 7.39 -26.34
CA PRO A 130 18.24 8.57 -26.05
C PRO A 130 18.38 9.42 -27.32
N VAL A 131 18.15 10.70 -27.18
CA VAL A 131 18.29 11.69 -28.26
C VAL A 131 19.73 12.19 -28.24
#